data_1eeab4c7e26e0f659045c219747e3db7
#
_entry.id   1eeab4c7e26e0f659045c219747e3db7
#
_cell.length_a   1.000
_cell.length_b   1.000
_cell.length_c   1.000
_cell.angle_alpha   90.00
_cell.angle_beta   90.00
_cell.angle_gamma   90.00
#
_symmetry.space_group_name_H-M   'P 1'
#
loop_
_entity.id
_entity.type
_entity.pdbx_description
1 polymer ?
#
loop_
_entity_poly.entity_id
_entity_poly.type
_entity_poly.pdbx_seq_one_letter_code
_entity_poly.pdbx_strand_id
1 'polypeptide(L)'
;AKRTVSGVRFNQPGDVATVLRVLYLVFNEGYSGDVDLAAEAIRLTRQLAAKINHEEVAGLLALMLLHHARRPARTGPGGRLVPLAEQDRGLWDTRLIAEGVDVLQTALARDRLGEFQAQAAIAALHADARTAEETDWVQIVEWYDELVRLTDSPVARLNRAVAVGEADGPRAGLAALAELDPSLPRHAAAAAYLHERDGDPVTAARLYAEAARSAPNLPERDHLTRQAARLNAQRRS
;
A
#
# COMPACT_ATOMS: atom_id res chain seq x y z
N ALA A 1 39.87 -11.77 3.82
CA ALA A 1 39.08 -10.55 3.62
C ALA A 1 39.22 -10.09 2.17
N LYS A 2 38.12 -10.09 1.38
CA LYS A 2 38.13 -9.49 0.04
C LYS A 2 38.04 -7.97 0.18
N ARG A 3 39.07 -7.25 -0.22
CA ARG A 3 39.01 -5.79 -0.36
C ARG A 3 38.35 -5.45 -1.70
N THR A 4 37.31 -4.63 -1.68
CA THR A 4 36.87 -3.97 -2.92
C THR A 4 37.72 -2.74 -3.20
N VAL A 5 37.71 -2.23 -4.45
CA VAL A 5 38.46 -1.06 -4.93
C VAL A 5 38.16 0.20 -4.08
N SER A 6 37.05 0.25 -3.36
CA SER A 6 36.64 1.35 -2.47
C SER A 6 37.08 1.21 -1.01
N GLY A 7 37.78 0.15 -0.63
CA GLY A 7 38.22 -0.06 0.75
C GLY A 7 37.12 -0.46 1.73
N VAL A 8 35.90 -0.70 1.26
CA VAL A 8 34.75 -1.13 2.08
C VAL A 8 34.97 -2.56 2.57
N ARG A 9 34.91 -2.77 3.88
CA ARG A 9 34.97 -4.11 4.50
C ARG A 9 33.57 -4.70 4.56
N PHE A 10 33.31 -5.78 3.83
CA PHE A 10 32.04 -6.54 3.88
C PHE A 10 31.90 -7.45 5.12
N ASN A 11 32.62 -7.21 6.19
CA ASN A 11 32.61 -8.05 7.39
C ASN A 11 31.73 -7.53 8.52
N GLN A 12 31.05 -6.38 8.35
CA GLN A 12 30.07 -5.94 9.30
C GLN A 12 28.69 -6.42 8.81
N PRO A 13 27.86 -7.00 9.70
CA PRO A 13 26.47 -7.26 9.36
C PRO A 13 25.85 -5.93 8.92
N GLY A 14 25.21 -5.93 7.76
CA GLY A 14 24.49 -4.76 7.27
C GLY A 14 23.41 -4.39 8.28
N ASP A 15 23.07 -3.11 8.37
CA ASP A 15 21.94 -2.63 9.13
C ASP A 15 20.64 -3.32 8.62
N VAL A 16 19.94 -4.00 9.51
CA VAL A 16 18.71 -4.75 9.18
C VAL A 16 17.70 -3.83 8.52
N ALA A 17 17.52 -2.62 8.99
CA ALA A 17 16.58 -1.66 8.41
C ALA A 17 16.90 -1.36 6.94
N THR A 18 18.17 -1.17 6.60
CA THR A 18 18.60 -0.96 5.21
C THR A 18 18.31 -2.19 4.34
N VAL A 19 18.59 -3.40 4.85
CA VAL A 19 18.31 -4.65 4.12
C VAL A 19 16.81 -4.79 3.85
N LEU A 20 15.97 -4.50 4.83
CA LEU A 20 14.52 -4.57 4.69
C LEU A 20 14.00 -3.57 3.65
N ARG A 21 14.52 -2.34 3.64
CA ARG A 21 14.16 -1.35 2.62
C ARG A 21 14.55 -1.80 1.21
N VAL A 22 15.73 -2.38 1.04
CA VAL A 22 16.17 -2.92 -0.26
C VAL A 22 15.25 -4.06 -0.71
N LEU A 23 14.95 -5.01 0.16
CA LEU A 23 14.03 -6.11 -0.15
C LEU A 23 12.64 -5.61 -0.53
N TYR A 24 12.14 -4.59 0.18
CA TYR A 24 10.85 -3.98 -0.14
C TYR A 24 10.85 -3.24 -1.49
N LEU A 25 11.93 -2.55 -1.84
CA LEU A 25 12.09 -1.94 -3.17
C LEU A 25 12.10 -3.00 -4.28
N VAL A 26 12.87 -4.09 -4.12
CA VAL A 26 12.89 -5.20 -5.08
C VAL A 26 11.51 -5.83 -5.24
N PHE A 27 10.77 -5.99 -4.13
CA PHE A 27 9.41 -6.49 -4.16
C PHE A 27 8.47 -5.59 -4.99
N ASN A 28 8.55 -4.27 -4.78
CA ASN A 28 7.71 -3.31 -5.49
C ASN A 28 8.03 -3.24 -6.99
N GLU A 29 9.30 -3.34 -7.38
CA GLU A 29 9.72 -3.43 -8.78
C GLU A 29 9.18 -4.70 -9.47
N GLY A 30 9.02 -5.80 -8.73
CA GLY A 30 8.51 -7.06 -9.24
C GLY A 30 7.05 -7.03 -9.73
N TYR A 31 6.34 -5.92 -9.52
CA TYR A 31 4.99 -5.75 -10.06
C TYR A 31 4.96 -5.22 -11.50
N SER A 32 6.06 -4.67 -12.00
CA SER A 32 6.14 -3.98 -13.29
C SER A 32 7.01 -4.67 -14.34
N GLY A 33 7.76 -5.73 -13.98
CA GLY A 33 8.77 -6.36 -14.83
C GLY A 33 8.44 -7.80 -15.29
N ASP A 34 9.16 -8.27 -16.31
CA ASP A 34 9.06 -9.63 -16.85
C ASP A 34 9.65 -10.70 -15.91
N VAL A 35 10.49 -10.29 -14.97
CA VAL A 35 11.08 -11.17 -13.95
C VAL A 35 10.28 -11.09 -12.67
N ASP A 36 9.96 -12.23 -12.07
CA ASP A 36 9.20 -12.28 -10.81
C ASP A 36 10.09 -11.91 -9.61
N LEU A 37 10.52 -10.64 -9.59
CA LEU A 37 11.30 -10.07 -8.49
C LEU A 37 10.52 -10.06 -7.17
N ALA A 38 9.18 -10.04 -7.23
CA ALA A 38 8.36 -10.09 -6.05
C ALA A 38 8.46 -11.46 -5.35
N ALA A 39 8.38 -12.56 -6.12
CA ALA A 39 8.57 -13.91 -5.57
C ALA A 39 9.98 -14.09 -5.01
N GLU A 40 11.00 -13.56 -5.68
CA GLU A 40 12.38 -13.62 -5.21
C GLU A 40 12.59 -12.81 -3.92
N ALA A 41 12.03 -11.62 -3.81
CA ALA A 41 12.08 -10.82 -2.59
C ALA A 41 11.41 -11.55 -1.41
N ILE A 42 10.26 -12.18 -1.63
CA ILE A 42 9.58 -13.02 -0.62
C ILE A 42 10.48 -14.18 -0.20
N ARG A 43 11.07 -14.89 -1.17
CA ARG A 43 11.98 -16.01 -0.90
C ARG A 43 13.18 -15.59 -0.03
N LEU A 44 13.81 -14.48 -0.38
CA LEU A 44 14.95 -13.94 0.38
C LEU A 44 14.53 -13.49 1.78
N THR A 45 13.37 -12.85 1.91
CA THR A 45 12.85 -12.40 3.20
C THR A 45 12.48 -13.59 4.11
N ARG A 46 11.92 -14.68 3.56
CA ARG A 46 11.72 -15.93 4.32
C ARG A 46 13.04 -16.52 4.83
N GLN A 47 14.07 -16.54 3.99
CA GLN A 47 15.39 -17.03 4.42
C GLN A 47 16.00 -16.14 5.50
N LEU A 48 15.79 -14.84 5.43
CA LEU A 48 16.24 -13.90 6.45
C LEU A 48 15.48 -14.13 7.75
N ALA A 49 14.15 -14.24 7.71
CA ALA A 49 13.29 -14.52 8.87
C ALA A 49 13.66 -15.83 9.58
N ALA A 50 14.05 -16.86 8.83
CA ALA A 50 14.50 -18.13 9.41
C ALA A 50 15.86 -18.03 10.14
N LYS A 51 16.68 -17.01 9.84
CA LYS A 51 18.01 -16.83 10.43
C LYS A 51 18.08 -15.74 11.47
N ILE A 52 17.23 -14.74 11.37
CA ILE A 52 17.22 -13.57 12.25
C ILE A 52 15.85 -13.45 12.89
N ASN A 53 15.82 -13.63 14.22
CA ASN A 53 14.61 -13.44 14.99
C ASN A 53 14.38 -11.93 15.25
N HIS A 54 13.81 -11.24 14.24
CA HIS A 54 13.59 -9.80 14.28
C HIS A 54 12.16 -9.49 13.81
N GLU A 55 11.44 -8.71 14.60
CA GLU A 55 10.02 -8.42 14.43
C GLU A 55 9.71 -7.77 13.09
N GLU A 56 10.53 -6.81 12.64
CA GLU A 56 10.35 -6.12 11.38
C GLU A 56 10.71 -6.98 10.15
N VAL A 57 11.56 -7.99 10.30
CA VAL A 57 11.77 -8.98 9.23
C VAL A 57 10.50 -9.79 9.01
N ALA A 58 9.84 -10.20 10.10
CA ALA A 58 8.56 -10.89 10.04
C ALA A 58 7.45 -9.96 9.54
N GLY A 59 7.43 -8.69 9.99
CA GLY A 59 6.51 -7.67 9.49
C GLY A 59 6.61 -7.46 7.97
N LEU A 60 7.82 -7.33 7.44
CA LEU A 60 8.04 -7.21 6.00
C LEU A 60 7.61 -8.46 5.23
N LEU A 61 7.91 -9.66 5.77
CA LEU A 61 7.47 -10.90 5.14
C LEU A 61 5.94 -10.96 5.06
N ALA A 62 5.26 -10.68 6.17
CA ALA A 62 3.80 -10.64 6.22
C ALA A 62 3.22 -9.64 5.21
N LEU A 63 3.76 -8.42 5.16
CA LEU A 63 3.33 -7.39 4.21
C LEU A 63 3.47 -7.86 2.76
N MET A 64 4.61 -8.45 2.40
CA MET A 64 4.84 -8.97 1.05
C MET A 64 3.88 -10.10 0.71
N LEU A 65 3.63 -11.04 1.63
CA LEU A 65 2.71 -12.16 1.42
C LEU A 65 1.28 -11.66 1.17
N LEU A 66 0.78 -10.78 2.01
CA LEU A 66 -0.56 -10.19 1.92
C LEU A 66 -0.74 -9.39 0.62
N HIS A 67 0.28 -8.63 0.20
CA HIS A 67 0.24 -7.91 -1.06
C HIS A 67 0.33 -8.85 -2.27
N HIS A 68 1.19 -9.87 -2.22
CA HIS A 68 1.38 -10.82 -3.31
C HIS A 68 0.15 -11.70 -3.54
N ALA A 69 -0.56 -12.06 -2.46
CA ALA A 69 -1.81 -12.82 -2.51
C ALA A 69 -2.86 -12.19 -3.45
N ARG A 70 -2.87 -10.87 -3.58
CA ARG A 70 -3.82 -10.13 -4.41
C ARG A 70 -3.37 -9.90 -5.85
N ARG A 71 -2.15 -10.34 -6.21
CA ARG A 71 -1.56 -10.11 -7.54
C ARG A 71 -2.48 -10.51 -8.70
N PRO A 72 -3.16 -11.68 -8.68
CA PRO A 72 -4.05 -12.09 -9.77
C PRO A 72 -5.23 -11.14 -10.02
N ALA A 73 -5.70 -10.42 -8.98
CA ALA A 73 -6.85 -9.53 -9.06
C ALA A 73 -6.49 -8.07 -9.36
N ARG A 74 -5.19 -7.69 -9.34
CA ARG A 74 -4.76 -6.29 -9.48
C ARG A 74 -4.83 -5.75 -10.89
N THR A 75 -4.81 -6.63 -11.88
CA THR A 75 -4.83 -6.27 -13.30
C THR A 75 -5.98 -6.97 -14.02
N GLY A 76 -6.81 -6.18 -14.67
CA GLY A 76 -7.88 -6.66 -15.55
C GLY A 76 -7.42 -6.80 -17.00
N PRO A 77 -8.35 -7.12 -17.91
CA PRO A 77 -8.07 -7.26 -19.33
C PRO A 77 -7.31 -6.05 -19.90
N GLY A 78 -6.31 -6.32 -20.74
CA GLY A 78 -5.47 -5.28 -21.33
C GLY A 78 -4.52 -4.58 -20.36
N GLY A 79 -4.20 -5.17 -19.22
CA GLY A 79 -3.28 -4.58 -18.22
C GLY A 79 -3.91 -3.43 -17.42
N ARG A 80 -5.23 -3.30 -17.42
CA ARG A 80 -5.95 -2.27 -16.69
C ARG A 80 -5.75 -2.43 -15.18
N LEU A 81 -5.37 -1.35 -14.50
CA LEU A 81 -5.35 -1.30 -13.04
C LEU A 81 -6.77 -1.51 -12.47
N VAL A 82 -6.91 -2.43 -11.53
CA VAL A 82 -8.14 -2.68 -10.78
C VAL A 82 -7.94 -2.17 -9.34
N PRO A 83 -8.69 -1.12 -8.93
CA PRO A 83 -8.66 -0.64 -7.55
C PRO A 83 -9.02 -1.73 -6.55
N LEU A 84 -8.50 -1.64 -5.33
CA LEU A 84 -8.70 -2.66 -4.29
C LEU A 84 -10.18 -2.98 -4.03
N ALA A 85 -11.02 -1.96 -4.00
CA ALA A 85 -12.47 -2.13 -3.80
C ALA A 85 -13.18 -2.89 -4.94
N GLU A 86 -12.61 -2.85 -6.15
CA GLU A 86 -13.15 -3.51 -7.35
C GLU A 86 -12.52 -4.89 -7.61
N GLN A 87 -11.51 -5.30 -6.80
CA GLN A 87 -10.84 -6.58 -6.99
C GLN A 87 -11.75 -7.76 -6.65
N ASP A 88 -11.75 -8.75 -7.53
CA ASP A 88 -12.36 -10.05 -7.23
C ASP A 88 -11.55 -10.78 -6.15
N ARG A 89 -12.08 -10.83 -4.94
CA ARG A 89 -11.45 -11.48 -3.79
C ARG A 89 -11.37 -12.99 -3.95
N GLY A 90 -12.19 -13.59 -4.80
CA GLY A 90 -12.13 -15.01 -5.15
C GLY A 90 -10.84 -15.40 -5.88
N LEU A 91 -10.14 -14.44 -6.48
CA LEU A 91 -8.84 -14.64 -7.12
C LEU A 91 -7.64 -14.49 -6.14
N TRP A 92 -7.89 -14.09 -4.90
CA TRP A 92 -6.81 -13.92 -3.94
C TRP A 92 -6.31 -15.27 -3.42
N ASP A 93 -4.99 -15.39 -3.26
CA ASP A 93 -4.37 -16.60 -2.71
C ASP A 93 -4.57 -16.67 -1.19
N THR A 94 -5.56 -17.48 -0.79
CA THR A 94 -5.93 -17.65 0.63
C THR A 94 -4.82 -18.30 1.45
N ARG A 95 -3.92 -19.08 0.84
CA ARG A 95 -2.78 -19.69 1.55
C ARG A 95 -1.74 -18.63 1.92
N LEU A 96 -1.44 -17.74 0.98
CA LEU A 96 -0.53 -16.62 1.25
C LEU A 96 -1.12 -15.65 2.27
N ILE A 97 -2.43 -15.41 2.24
CA ILE A 97 -3.12 -14.61 3.26
C ILE A 97 -2.97 -15.26 4.63
N ALA A 98 -3.31 -16.54 4.77
CA ALA A 98 -3.20 -17.26 6.04
C ALA A 98 -1.76 -17.25 6.58
N GLU A 99 -0.76 -17.53 5.74
CA GLU A 99 0.65 -17.46 6.12
C GLU A 99 1.04 -16.05 6.57
N GLY A 100 0.62 -15.00 5.82
CA GLY A 100 0.93 -13.61 6.15
C GLY A 100 0.33 -13.19 7.49
N VAL A 101 -0.92 -13.58 7.76
CA VAL A 101 -1.59 -13.29 9.05
C VAL A 101 -0.90 -14.01 10.21
N ASP A 102 -0.55 -15.29 10.07
CA ASP A 102 0.12 -16.07 11.12
C ASP A 102 1.50 -15.48 11.48
N VAL A 103 2.29 -15.15 10.44
CA VAL A 103 3.59 -14.49 10.63
C VAL A 103 3.44 -13.14 11.32
N LEU A 104 2.44 -12.34 10.94
CA LEU A 104 2.17 -11.04 11.55
C LEU A 104 1.75 -11.17 13.01
N GLN A 105 0.80 -12.05 13.32
CA GLN A 105 0.33 -12.26 14.69
C GLN A 105 1.48 -12.69 15.62
N THR A 106 2.34 -13.59 15.13
CA THR A 106 3.53 -14.02 15.86
C THR A 106 4.51 -12.87 16.11
N ALA A 107 4.66 -11.94 15.15
CA ALA A 107 5.54 -10.78 15.31
C ALA A 107 4.95 -9.75 16.29
N LEU A 108 3.66 -9.45 16.19
CA LEU A 108 2.95 -8.51 17.07
C LEU A 108 2.94 -8.97 18.54
N ALA A 109 2.86 -10.29 18.79
CA ALA A 109 2.90 -10.85 20.14
C ALA A 109 4.19 -10.55 20.92
N ARG A 110 5.23 -10.01 20.27
CA ARG A 110 6.50 -9.65 20.91
C ARG A 110 6.55 -8.23 21.48
N ASP A 111 5.49 -7.47 21.31
CA ASP A 111 5.36 -6.09 21.81
C ASP A 111 6.50 -5.13 21.39
N ARG A 112 6.94 -5.29 20.14
CA ARG A 112 7.95 -4.45 19.48
C ARG A 112 7.45 -4.05 18.11
N LEU A 113 6.52 -3.09 18.13
CA LEU A 113 5.90 -2.60 16.92
C LEU A 113 6.88 -1.79 16.05
N GLY A 114 6.87 -2.06 14.75
CA GLY A 114 7.62 -1.32 13.76
C GLY A 114 6.81 -1.02 12.50
N GLU A 115 7.45 -0.32 11.58
CA GLU A 115 6.82 0.20 10.35
C GLU A 115 6.19 -0.89 9.50
N PHE A 116 6.92 -1.99 9.23
CA PHE A 116 6.42 -3.05 8.36
C PHE A 116 5.31 -3.87 9.01
N GLN A 117 5.34 -4.03 10.32
CA GLN A 117 4.24 -4.68 11.04
C GLN A 117 2.96 -3.86 10.97
N ALA A 118 3.03 -2.53 11.15
CA ALA A 118 1.86 -1.65 11.04
C ALA A 118 1.27 -1.67 9.61
N GLN A 119 2.13 -1.60 8.59
CA GLN A 119 1.69 -1.74 7.19
C GLN A 119 1.08 -3.12 6.91
N ALA A 120 1.64 -4.19 7.46
CA ALA A 120 1.11 -5.54 7.31
C ALA A 120 -0.26 -5.69 7.99
N ALA A 121 -0.47 -5.07 9.15
CA ALA A 121 -1.75 -5.08 9.85
C ALA A 121 -2.86 -4.40 9.01
N ILE A 122 -2.57 -3.25 8.40
CA ILE A 122 -3.50 -2.60 7.46
C ILE A 122 -3.82 -3.55 6.27
N ALA A 123 -2.79 -4.19 5.70
CA ALA A 123 -2.99 -5.12 4.59
C ALA A 123 -3.80 -6.36 5.00
N ALA A 124 -3.63 -6.86 6.24
CA ALA A 124 -4.38 -7.98 6.80
C ALA A 124 -5.86 -7.64 6.99
N LEU A 125 -6.20 -6.45 7.49
CA LEU A 125 -7.58 -5.99 7.63
C LEU A 125 -8.30 -5.91 6.28
N HIS A 126 -7.62 -5.47 5.23
CA HIS A 126 -8.17 -5.53 3.88
C HIS A 126 -8.36 -6.96 3.37
N ALA A 127 -7.49 -7.89 3.76
CA ALA A 127 -7.54 -9.29 3.34
C ALA A 127 -8.59 -10.10 4.11
N ASP A 128 -8.90 -9.73 5.34
CA ASP A 128 -9.90 -10.38 6.21
C ASP A 128 -11.33 -10.05 5.78
N ALA A 129 -11.59 -8.84 5.31
CA ALA A 129 -12.90 -8.43 4.84
C ALA A 129 -13.35 -9.26 3.64
N ARG A 130 -14.57 -9.82 3.67
CA ARG A 130 -15.13 -10.61 2.56
C ARG A 130 -15.54 -9.76 1.37
N THR A 131 -15.97 -8.54 1.62
CA THR A 131 -16.29 -7.52 0.61
C THR A 131 -15.59 -6.19 0.94
N ALA A 132 -15.59 -5.25 0.01
CA ALA A 132 -15.00 -3.94 0.23
C ALA A 132 -15.74 -3.16 1.34
N GLU A 133 -17.06 -3.35 1.42
CA GLU A 133 -17.95 -2.70 2.39
C GLU A 133 -17.75 -3.24 3.82
N GLU A 134 -17.29 -4.47 3.97
CA GLU A 134 -17.00 -5.10 5.26
C GLU A 134 -15.61 -4.74 5.81
N THR A 135 -14.85 -3.90 5.10
CA THR A 135 -13.51 -3.48 5.56
C THR A 135 -13.62 -2.68 6.87
N ASP A 136 -12.87 -3.10 7.89
CA ASP A 136 -12.83 -2.40 9.19
C ASP A 136 -11.95 -1.15 9.10
N TRP A 137 -12.56 -0.07 8.61
CA TRP A 137 -11.88 1.20 8.42
C TRP A 137 -11.48 1.87 9.74
N VAL A 138 -12.22 1.60 10.83
CA VAL A 138 -11.88 2.14 12.15
C VAL A 138 -10.54 1.57 12.63
N GLN A 139 -10.38 0.24 12.58
CA GLN A 139 -9.10 -0.37 12.89
C GLN A 139 -7.98 0.06 11.93
N ILE A 140 -8.29 0.25 10.64
CA ILE A 140 -7.29 0.75 9.67
C ILE A 140 -6.80 2.15 10.04
N VAL A 141 -7.69 3.04 10.51
CA VAL A 141 -7.28 4.38 10.99
C VAL A 141 -6.35 4.25 12.20
N GLU A 142 -6.66 3.39 13.17
CA GLU A 142 -5.81 3.14 14.34
C GLU A 142 -4.40 2.66 13.93
N TRP A 143 -4.30 1.75 12.96
CA TRP A 143 -3.01 1.30 12.44
C TRP A 143 -2.26 2.39 11.65
N TYR A 144 -2.97 3.27 10.95
CA TYR A 144 -2.34 4.44 10.34
C TYR A 144 -1.85 5.45 11.37
N ASP A 145 -2.55 5.62 12.51
CA ASP A 145 -2.09 6.45 13.63
C ASP A 145 -0.74 5.94 14.16
N GLU A 146 -0.63 4.62 14.38
CA GLU A 146 0.63 4.00 14.78
C GLU A 146 1.72 4.17 13.71
N LEU A 147 1.39 3.95 12.43
CA LEU A 147 2.35 4.10 11.34
C LEU A 147 2.87 5.54 11.23
N VAL A 148 2.00 6.53 11.38
CA VAL A 148 2.38 7.95 11.40
C VAL A 148 3.27 8.25 12.61
N ARG A 149 2.93 7.74 13.79
CA ARG A 149 3.74 7.88 15.00
C ARG A 149 5.16 7.31 14.83
N LEU A 150 5.28 6.17 14.16
CA LEU A 150 6.55 5.47 13.93
C LEU A 150 7.43 6.13 12.87
N THR A 151 6.82 6.69 11.81
CA THR A 151 7.57 7.08 10.60
C THR A 151 7.54 8.56 10.30
N ASP A 152 6.57 9.30 10.85
CA ASP A 152 6.24 10.70 10.47
C ASP A 152 6.10 10.90 8.94
N SER A 153 5.74 9.84 8.22
CA SER A 153 5.71 9.81 6.77
C SER A 153 4.54 10.63 6.21
N PRO A 154 4.77 11.60 5.32
CA PRO A 154 3.70 12.32 4.62
C PRO A 154 2.78 11.40 3.83
N VAL A 155 3.31 10.31 3.27
CA VAL A 155 2.52 9.30 2.54
C VAL A 155 1.60 8.54 3.49
N ALA A 156 2.08 8.18 4.69
CA ALA A 156 1.23 7.55 5.70
C ALA A 156 0.10 8.50 6.15
N ARG A 157 0.39 9.78 6.34
CA ARG A 157 -0.63 10.81 6.66
C ARG A 157 -1.67 10.95 5.56
N LEU A 158 -1.25 10.93 4.30
CA LEU A 158 -2.15 11.00 3.14
C LEU A 158 -3.08 9.78 3.08
N ASN A 159 -2.54 8.58 3.24
CA ASN A 159 -3.35 7.36 3.25
C ASN A 159 -4.28 7.30 4.46
N ARG A 160 -3.82 7.80 5.63
CA ARG A 160 -4.65 7.99 6.81
C ARG A 160 -5.87 8.89 6.54
N ALA A 161 -5.67 10.02 5.85
CA ALA A 161 -6.76 10.93 5.50
C ALA A 161 -7.83 10.23 4.64
N VAL A 162 -7.44 9.36 3.71
CA VAL A 162 -8.37 8.53 2.94
C VAL A 162 -9.10 7.54 3.85
N ALA A 163 -8.39 6.85 4.75
CA ALA A 163 -8.99 5.92 5.70
C ALA A 163 -9.98 6.60 6.64
N VAL A 164 -9.68 7.81 7.13
CA VAL A 164 -10.61 8.65 7.91
C VAL A 164 -11.86 8.98 7.07
N GLY A 165 -11.69 9.27 5.78
CA GLY A 165 -12.81 9.51 4.87
C GLY A 165 -13.74 8.29 4.69
N GLU A 166 -13.20 7.07 4.81
CA GLU A 166 -13.97 5.83 4.79
C GLU A 166 -14.67 5.54 6.13
N ALA A 167 -13.96 5.78 7.25
CA ALA A 167 -14.47 5.50 8.60
C ALA A 167 -15.50 6.52 9.07
N ASP A 168 -15.17 7.82 8.93
CA ASP A 168 -15.91 8.94 9.55
C ASP A 168 -16.64 9.82 8.52
N GLY A 169 -16.56 9.43 7.25
CA GLY A 169 -17.18 10.14 6.14
C GLY A 169 -16.22 11.08 5.40
N PRO A 170 -16.53 11.37 4.10
CA PRO A 170 -15.63 12.04 3.18
C PRO A 170 -15.19 13.43 3.64
N ARG A 171 -16.02 14.17 4.36
CA ARG A 171 -15.70 15.50 4.89
C ARG A 171 -14.63 15.45 5.97
N ALA A 172 -14.64 14.43 6.83
CA ALA A 172 -13.58 14.22 7.81
C ALA A 172 -12.25 13.91 7.12
N GLY A 173 -12.28 13.07 6.08
CA GLY A 173 -11.11 12.79 5.25
C GLY A 173 -10.57 14.03 4.53
N LEU A 174 -11.44 14.87 3.96
CA LEU A 174 -11.05 16.14 3.32
C LEU A 174 -10.44 17.12 4.31
N ALA A 175 -10.97 17.20 5.54
CA ALA A 175 -10.39 18.02 6.60
C ALA A 175 -8.98 17.54 6.98
N ALA A 176 -8.79 16.23 7.17
CA ALA A 176 -7.47 15.67 7.44
C ALA A 176 -6.48 15.87 6.27
N LEU A 177 -6.96 15.78 5.03
CA LEU A 177 -6.15 16.00 3.83
C LEU A 177 -5.72 17.46 3.67
N ALA A 178 -6.56 18.41 4.08
CA ALA A 178 -6.27 19.86 3.99
C ALA A 178 -5.09 20.31 4.87
N GLU A 179 -4.70 19.52 5.86
CA GLU A 179 -3.53 19.78 6.71
C GLU A 179 -2.20 19.38 6.04
N LEU A 180 -2.26 18.70 4.89
CA LEU A 180 -1.09 18.19 4.20
C LEU A 180 -0.67 19.09 3.03
N ASP A 181 0.62 19.00 2.66
CA ASP A 181 1.15 19.71 1.51
C ASP A 181 0.43 19.24 0.21
N PRO A 182 -0.24 20.14 -0.52
CA PRO A 182 -0.93 19.78 -1.76
C PRO A 182 0.00 19.26 -2.88
N SER A 183 1.31 19.53 -2.77
CA SER A 183 2.30 19.03 -3.72
C SER A 183 2.69 17.56 -3.52
N LEU A 184 2.22 16.93 -2.44
CA LEU A 184 2.47 15.50 -2.19
C LEU A 184 1.98 14.64 -3.36
N PRO A 185 2.77 13.65 -3.80
CA PRO A 185 2.33 12.69 -4.79
C PRO A 185 0.98 12.05 -4.40
N ARG A 186 0.05 11.99 -5.37
CA ARG A 186 -1.32 11.46 -5.19
C ARG A 186 -2.26 12.29 -4.30
N HIS A 187 -1.84 13.46 -3.79
CA HIS A 187 -2.74 14.33 -3.02
C HIS A 187 -3.99 14.67 -3.83
N ALA A 188 -3.83 15.13 -5.08
CA ALA A 188 -4.96 15.45 -5.95
C ALA A 188 -5.86 14.23 -6.24
N ALA A 189 -5.30 13.03 -6.33
CA ALA A 189 -6.06 11.79 -6.51
C ALA A 189 -6.88 11.43 -5.25
N ALA A 190 -6.30 11.57 -4.06
CA ALA A 190 -6.98 11.37 -2.79
C ALA A 190 -8.12 12.38 -2.58
N ALA A 191 -7.84 13.67 -2.89
CA ALA A 191 -8.87 14.72 -2.84
C ALA A 191 -10.01 14.43 -3.83
N ALA A 192 -9.69 14.01 -5.06
CA ALA A 192 -10.69 13.64 -6.06
C ALA A 192 -11.62 12.53 -5.57
N TYR A 193 -11.04 11.48 -5.00
CA TYR A 193 -11.77 10.36 -4.43
C TYR A 193 -12.73 10.80 -3.31
N LEU A 194 -12.24 11.60 -2.37
CA LEU A 194 -13.05 12.08 -1.25
C LEU A 194 -14.16 13.05 -1.70
N HIS A 195 -13.91 13.96 -2.66
CA HIS A 195 -14.94 14.82 -3.23
C HIS A 195 -16.01 14.03 -3.97
N GLU A 196 -15.64 12.97 -4.70
CA GLU A 196 -16.60 12.09 -5.34
C GLU A 196 -17.53 11.44 -4.30
N ARG A 197 -16.98 10.95 -3.19
CA ARG A 197 -17.76 10.36 -2.10
C ARG A 197 -18.60 11.38 -1.33
N ASP A 198 -18.19 12.65 -1.28
CA ASP A 198 -18.98 13.75 -0.70
C ASP A 198 -20.11 14.25 -1.64
N GLY A 199 -20.22 13.66 -2.85
CA GLY A 199 -21.26 14.05 -3.82
C GLY A 199 -20.90 15.29 -4.62
N ASP A 200 -19.63 15.66 -4.74
CA ASP A 200 -19.12 16.73 -5.61
C ASP A 200 -18.40 16.16 -6.84
N PRO A 201 -19.12 15.65 -7.84
CA PRO A 201 -18.54 15.07 -9.04
C PRO A 201 -17.81 16.10 -9.92
N VAL A 202 -18.11 17.40 -9.76
CA VAL A 202 -17.48 18.47 -10.54
C VAL A 202 -16.04 18.67 -10.10
N THR A 203 -15.83 18.86 -8.81
CA THR A 203 -14.51 19.00 -8.22
C THR A 203 -13.71 17.70 -8.39
N ALA A 204 -14.35 16.56 -8.15
CA ALA A 204 -13.73 15.25 -8.32
C ALA A 204 -13.18 15.03 -9.73
N ALA A 205 -14.00 15.29 -10.78
CA ALA A 205 -13.57 15.14 -12.17
C ALA A 205 -12.38 16.03 -12.53
N ARG A 206 -12.37 17.27 -12.05
CA ARG A 206 -11.26 18.22 -12.26
C ARG A 206 -9.98 17.70 -11.59
N LEU A 207 -10.08 17.26 -10.34
CA LEU A 207 -8.94 16.76 -9.56
C LEU A 207 -8.40 15.43 -10.10
N TYR A 208 -9.26 14.50 -10.57
CA TYR A 208 -8.80 13.31 -11.27
C TYR A 208 -8.03 13.64 -12.55
N ALA A 209 -8.50 14.60 -13.34
CA ALA A 209 -7.80 15.05 -14.54
C ALA A 209 -6.45 15.72 -14.21
N GLU A 210 -6.38 16.43 -13.09
CA GLU A 210 -5.12 17.01 -12.58
C GLU A 210 -4.15 15.91 -12.15
N ALA A 211 -4.60 14.96 -11.32
CA ALA A 211 -3.80 13.84 -10.86
C ALA A 211 -3.28 12.98 -12.03
N ALA A 212 -4.09 12.79 -13.08
CA ALA A 212 -3.68 12.06 -14.28
C ALA A 212 -2.46 12.68 -14.98
N ARG A 213 -2.30 14.01 -14.95
CA ARG A 213 -1.15 14.69 -15.56
C ARG A 213 0.17 14.43 -14.83
N SER A 214 0.11 14.20 -13.51
CA SER A 214 1.27 13.94 -12.65
C SER A 214 1.45 12.48 -12.28
N ALA A 215 0.63 11.57 -12.85
CA ALA A 215 0.70 10.13 -12.53
C ALA A 215 2.05 9.53 -12.95
N PRO A 216 2.70 8.73 -12.09
CA PRO A 216 4.06 8.23 -12.31
C PRO A 216 4.15 7.14 -13.38
N ASN A 217 3.03 6.49 -13.73
CA ASN A 217 2.98 5.41 -14.70
C ASN A 217 1.68 5.42 -15.53
N LEU A 218 1.72 4.71 -16.66
CA LEU A 218 0.59 4.63 -17.59
C LEU A 218 -0.68 4.03 -16.98
N PRO A 219 -0.64 2.89 -16.28
CA PRO A 219 -1.85 2.30 -15.70
C PRO A 219 -2.59 3.23 -14.72
N GLU A 220 -1.86 3.96 -13.88
CA GLU A 220 -2.43 4.93 -12.94
C GLU A 220 -3.02 6.13 -13.69
N ARG A 221 -2.30 6.68 -14.67
CA ARG A 221 -2.78 7.77 -15.52
C ARG A 221 -4.06 7.40 -16.25
N ASP A 222 -4.11 6.22 -16.85
CA ASP A 222 -5.27 5.73 -17.58
C ASP A 222 -6.47 5.50 -16.65
N HIS A 223 -6.23 5.01 -15.43
CA HIS A 223 -7.28 4.87 -14.41
C HIS A 223 -7.85 6.25 -14.05
N LEU A 224 -7.03 7.21 -13.67
CA LEU A 224 -7.45 8.55 -13.29
C LEU A 224 -8.17 9.29 -14.42
N THR A 225 -7.69 9.12 -15.67
CA THR A 225 -8.35 9.70 -16.86
C THR A 225 -9.75 9.11 -17.05
N ARG A 226 -9.92 7.79 -16.88
CA ARG A 226 -11.25 7.15 -16.96
C ARG A 226 -12.18 7.64 -15.85
N GLN A 227 -11.70 7.83 -14.62
CA GLN A 227 -12.53 8.37 -13.54
C GLN A 227 -13.02 9.78 -13.87
N ALA A 228 -12.15 10.65 -14.34
CA ALA A 228 -12.53 12.00 -14.79
C ALA A 228 -13.58 11.97 -15.92
N ALA A 229 -13.38 11.09 -16.92
CA ALA A 229 -14.30 10.96 -18.04
C ALA A 229 -15.68 10.42 -17.61
N ARG A 230 -15.71 9.42 -16.71
CA ARG A 230 -16.94 8.83 -16.16
C ARG A 230 -17.80 9.88 -15.47
N LEU A 231 -17.20 10.69 -14.58
CA LEU A 231 -17.92 11.74 -13.86
C LEU A 231 -18.41 12.84 -14.79
N ASN A 232 -17.64 13.21 -15.79
CA ASN A 232 -18.07 14.19 -16.80
C ASN A 232 -19.21 13.68 -17.69
N ALA A 233 -19.27 12.38 -17.98
CA ALA A 233 -20.37 11.78 -18.73
C ALA A 233 -21.68 11.77 -17.92
N GLN A 234 -21.62 11.38 -16.64
CA GLN A 234 -22.78 11.37 -15.73
C GLN A 234 -23.45 12.75 -15.55
N ARG A 235 -22.70 13.83 -15.73
CA ARG A 235 -23.22 15.20 -15.66
C ARG A 235 -23.96 15.67 -16.90
N ARG A 236 -23.78 14.97 -18.03
CA ARG A 236 -24.41 15.32 -19.32
C ARG A 236 -25.69 14.54 -19.60
N SER A 237 -25.91 13.47 -18.84
CA SER A 237 -27.13 12.65 -18.87
C SER A 237 -28.17 13.16 -17.86
#